data_2cd9dae22607542df70d44d7fff889e5
#
_entry.id   2cd9dae22607542df70d44d7fff889e5
#
_cell.length_a   1.000
_cell.length_b   1.000
_cell.length_c   1.000
_cell.angle_alpha   90.00
_cell.angle_beta   90.00
_cell.angle_gamma   90.00
#
_symmetry.space_group_name_H-M   'P 1'
#
loop_
_entity.id
_entity.type
_entity.pdbx_description
1 polymer ?
#
loop_
_entity_poly.entity_id
_entity_poly.type
_entity_poly.pdbx_seq_one_letter_code
_entity_poly.pdbx_strand_id
1 'polypeptide(L)'
;MRFPGILADSRGKRASRCLLRALFPGQAGKDILMGVYEELQARGLLAQLTDADRIRDMINAGKATFYIGFDPTADSLHVGHFMALCLMKRLQMAGNKPIALLGGGTGMVGDPSGRTDSRPMMTPEVIQHNCDCFQKQMSRFIEFGEGKARIVNNADWLLDLNYVNLLREVGTGFRQLNRA
;
A
#
# COMPACT_ATOMS: atom_id res chain seq x y z
N MET A 1 -3.73 -33.94 19.23
CA MET A 1 -2.63 -33.77 18.25
C MET A 1 -1.83 -32.53 18.60
N ARG A 2 -0.58 -32.68 19.01
CA ARG A 2 0.32 -31.58 19.39
C ARG A 2 1.04 -31.10 18.13
N PHE A 3 0.97 -29.83 17.80
CA PHE A 3 1.84 -29.20 16.81
C PHE A 3 3.20 -28.90 17.42
N PRO A 4 4.33 -29.26 16.78
CA PRO A 4 5.64 -28.91 17.27
C PRO A 4 5.95 -27.44 17.08
N GLY A 5 6.48 -26.81 18.13
CA GLY A 5 6.85 -25.40 18.16
C GLY A 5 7.94 -25.06 17.13
N ILE A 6 7.70 -23.97 16.40
CA ILE A 6 8.71 -23.39 15.51
C ILE A 6 9.62 -22.52 16.37
N LEU A 7 10.85 -23.01 16.60
CA LEU A 7 11.95 -22.24 17.18
C LEU A 7 12.35 -21.14 16.19
N ALA A 8 12.29 -19.90 16.63
CA ALA A 8 12.81 -18.76 15.89
C ALA A 8 14.36 -18.82 15.90
N ASP A 9 14.96 -19.17 14.77
CA ASP A 9 16.39 -19.04 14.53
C ASP A 9 16.70 -17.61 14.05
N SER A 10 17.76 -17.03 14.61
CA SER A 10 18.33 -15.72 14.32
C SER A 10 18.82 -15.53 12.86
N ARG A 11 18.51 -16.45 11.96
CA ARG A 11 18.82 -16.48 10.52
C ARG A 11 17.58 -16.36 9.64
N GLY A 12 16.65 -15.46 9.97
CA GLY A 12 15.33 -15.27 9.32
C GLY A 12 15.32 -15.07 7.80
N LYS A 13 16.47 -15.01 7.14
CA LYS A 13 16.56 -14.93 5.67
C LYS A 13 16.59 -16.30 4.96
N ARG A 14 16.87 -17.39 5.67
CA ARG A 14 16.93 -18.74 5.06
C ARG A 14 15.61 -19.51 5.12
N ALA A 15 14.81 -19.31 6.14
CA ALA A 15 13.54 -20.04 6.31
C ALA A 15 12.49 -19.64 5.25
N SER A 16 12.41 -18.37 4.88
CA SER A 16 11.49 -17.89 3.81
C SER A 16 11.84 -18.46 2.44
N ARG A 17 13.13 -18.71 2.16
CA ARG A 17 13.57 -19.34 0.90
C ARG A 17 13.20 -20.82 0.81
N CYS A 18 13.14 -21.54 1.93
CA CYS A 18 12.82 -22.96 1.94
C CYS A 18 11.33 -23.23 1.76
N LEU A 19 10.45 -22.41 2.34
CA LEU A 19 9.00 -22.54 2.18
C LEU A 19 8.51 -22.21 0.76
N LEU A 20 9.10 -21.21 0.11
CA LEU A 20 8.82 -20.88 -1.29
C LEU A 20 9.28 -21.99 -2.25
N ARG A 21 10.37 -22.69 -1.94
CA ARG A 21 10.87 -23.82 -2.72
C ARG A 21 9.97 -25.06 -2.61
N ALA A 22 9.31 -25.27 -1.47
CA ALA A 22 8.39 -26.39 -1.26
C ALA A 22 7.03 -26.22 -1.95
N LEU A 23 6.62 -24.97 -2.22
CA LEU A 23 5.34 -24.67 -2.86
C LEU A 23 5.39 -24.67 -4.41
N PHE A 24 6.59 -24.70 -5.02
CA PHE A 24 6.77 -24.71 -6.48
C PHE A 24 7.88 -25.64 -6.93
N PRO A 25 7.66 -26.98 -6.96
CA PRO A 25 8.71 -27.97 -7.28
C PRO A 25 9.09 -28.06 -8.76
N GLY A 26 8.73 -27.11 -9.62
CA GLY A 26 8.87 -27.23 -11.07
C GLY A 26 9.94 -26.40 -11.78
N GLN A 27 10.80 -25.61 -11.07
CA GLN A 27 11.82 -24.77 -11.72
C GLN A 27 13.20 -24.91 -11.07
N ALA A 28 13.75 -26.13 -11.10
CA ALA A 28 15.16 -26.37 -10.85
C ALA A 28 15.93 -26.22 -12.18
N GLY A 29 16.41 -25.00 -12.47
CA GLY A 29 17.28 -24.85 -13.65
C GLY A 29 17.33 -23.45 -14.24
N LYS A 30 17.61 -22.45 -13.43
CA LYS A 30 18.28 -21.15 -13.68
C LYS A 30 17.98 -20.29 -12.48
N ASP A 31 18.88 -20.19 -11.53
CA ASP A 31 18.86 -19.16 -10.49
C ASP A 31 19.20 -17.79 -11.12
N ILE A 32 18.35 -17.31 -12.01
CA ILE A 32 18.20 -15.88 -12.24
C ILE A 32 17.46 -15.44 -10.98
N LEU A 33 18.13 -14.68 -10.13
CA LEU A 33 17.50 -13.96 -9.02
C LEU A 33 16.49 -13.00 -9.65
N MET A 34 15.26 -13.49 -9.84
CA MET A 34 14.18 -12.70 -10.43
C MET A 34 13.86 -11.58 -9.46
N GLY A 35 14.00 -10.33 -9.91
CA GLY A 35 13.65 -9.16 -9.12
C GLY A 35 12.15 -9.13 -8.80
N VAL A 36 11.77 -8.30 -7.84
CA VAL A 36 10.34 -8.16 -7.50
C VAL A 36 9.52 -7.62 -8.67
N TYR A 37 10.11 -6.78 -9.52
CA TYR A 37 9.45 -6.27 -10.74
C TYR A 37 9.11 -7.40 -11.70
N GLU A 38 10.07 -8.25 -12.02
CA GLU A 38 9.90 -9.38 -12.92
C GLU A 38 8.91 -10.40 -12.37
N GLU A 39 8.89 -10.60 -11.04
CA GLU A 39 7.87 -11.42 -10.39
C GLU A 39 6.45 -10.85 -10.56
N LEU A 40 6.28 -9.54 -10.35
CA LEU A 40 4.99 -8.87 -10.54
C LEU A 40 4.54 -8.93 -12.00
N GLN A 41 5.46 -8.75 -12.95
CA GLN A 41 5.20 -8.86 -14.38
C GLN A 41 4.78 -10.27 -14.78
N ALA A 42 5.50 -11.28 -14.32
CA ALA A 42 5.20 -12.69 -14.62
C ALA A 42 3.84 -13.14 -14.06
N ARG A 43 3.35 -12.48 -12.98
CA ARG A 43 2.04 -12.72 -12.39
C ARG A 43 0.92 -11.90 -13.01
N GLY A 44 1.21 -11.04 -14.00
CA GLY A 44 0.22 -10.15 -14.61
C GLY A 44 -0.31 -9.06 -13.68
N LEU A 45 0.48 -8.65 -12.68
CA LEU A 45 0.10 -7.64 -11.69
C LEU A 45 0.49 -6.21 -12.11
N LEU A 46 1.17 -6.05 -13.24
CA LEU A 46 1.53 -4.77 -13.82
C LEU A 46 0.57 -4.42 -14.96
N ALA A 47 -0.30 -3.44 -14.75
CA ALA A 47 -1.27 -3.02 -15.77
C ALA A 47 -0.78 -1.77 -16.52
N GLN A 48 -0.38 -0.73 -15.80
CA GLN A 48 0.07 0.55 -16.36
C GLN A 48 1.25 1.09 -15.54
N LEU A 49 2.24 1.65 -16.22
CA LEU A 49 3.42 2.25 -15.62
C LEU A 49 3.72 3.58 -16.32
N THR A 50 4.09 4.60 -15.55
CA THR A 50 4.52 5.89 -16.09
C THR A 50 5.94 5.85 -16.65
N ASP A 51 6.84 5.08 -15.99
CA ASP A 51 8.24 4.89 -16.37
C ASP A 51 8.68 3.50 -15.90
N ALA A 52 8.58 2.53 -16.81
CA ALA A 52 8.82 1.11 -16.49
C ALA A 52 10.26 0.83 -16.06
N ASP A 53 11.24 1.43 -16.72
CA ASP A 53 12.66 1.18 -16.45
C ASP A 53 13.07 1.75 -15.10
N ARG A 54 12.69 2.99 -14.83
CA ARG A 54 12.98 3.66 -13.57
C ARG A 54 12.30 2.96 -12.38
N ILE A 55 11.04 2.58 -12.54
CA ILE A 55 10.29 1.85 -11.51
C ILE A 55 10.95 0.50 -11.23
N ARG A 56 11.30 -0.26 -12.27
CA ARG A 56 11.99 -1.54 -12.15
C ARG A 56 13.28 -1.41 -11.34
N ASP A 57 14.13 -0.47 -11.73
CA ASP A 57 15.43 -0.26 -11.08
C ASP A 57 15.27 0.12 -9.61
N MET A 58 14.32 1.01 -9.30
CA MET A 58 14.06 1.44 -7.92
C MET A 58 13.53 0.31 -7.03
N ILE A 59 12.51 -0.42 -7.48
CA ILE A 59 11.88 -1.45 -6.64
C ILE A 59 12.74 -2.70 -6.50
N ASN A 60 13.50 -3.07 -7.54
CA ASN A 60 14.44 -4.18 -7.48
C ASN A 60 15.65 -3.86 -6.59
N ALA A 61 16.07 -2.60 -6.54
CA ALA A 61 17.11 -2.13 -5.62
C ALA A 61 16.65 -2.00 -4.16
N GLY A 62 15.34 -2.14 -3.86
CA GLY A 62 14.79 -1.95 -2.52
C GLY A 62 14.87 -0.50 -2.02
N LYS A 63 14.92 0.47 -2.92
CA LYS A 63 15.10 1.90 -2.62
C LYS A 63 13.83 2.73 -2.76
N ALA A 64 12.74 2.13 -3.25
CA ALA A 64 11.50 2.85 -3.47
C ALA A 64 10.79 3.14 -2.14
N THR A 65 10.38 4.39 -1.94
CA THR A 65 9.32 4.75 -1.01
C THR A 65 8.05 4.96 -1.83
N PHE A 66 6.99 4.26 -1.47
CA PHE A 66 5.72 4.29 -2.21
C PHE A 66 4.54 4.30 -1.24
N TYR A 67 3.39 4.76 -1.71
CA TYR A 67 2.17 4.70 -0.92
C TYR A 67 1.05 3.95 -1.64
N ILE A 68 0.13 3.41 -0.85
CA ILE A 68 -1.15 2.91 -1.31
C ILE A 68 -2.23 3.53 -0.44
N GLY A 69 -3.26 4.11 -1.08
CA GLY A 69 -4.39 4.74 -0.41
C GLY A 69 -5.46 3.72 -0.01
N PHE A 70 -6.06 3.94 1.16
CA PHE A 70 -7.13 3.13 1.72
C PHE A 70 -8.22 4.04 2.28
N ASP A 71 -9.42 3.95 1.72
CA ASP A 71 -10.57 4.72 2.18
C ASP A 71 -11.28 4.00 3.33
N PRO A 72 -11.36 4.60 4.52
CA PRO A 72 -11.92 3.99 5.72
C PRO A 72 -13.46 4.04 5.72
N THR A 73 -14.08 3.41 4.72
CA THR A 73 -15.55 3.42 4.50
C THR A 73 -16.32 2.43 5.38
N ALA A 74 -15.62 1.57 6.10
CA ALA A 74 -16.14 0.58 7.04
C ALA A 74 -15.07 0.25 8.11
N ASP A 75 -15.45 -0.48 9.14
CA ASP A 75 -14.55 -0.92 10.22
C ASP A 75 -13.69 -2.14 9.85
N SER A 76 -13.88 -2.68 8.66
CA SER A 76 -13.15 -3.87 8.19
C SER A 76 -12.61 -3.72 6.78
N LEU A 77 -11.42 -4.30 6.57
CA LEU A 77 -10.82 -4.45 5.25
C LEU A 77 -11.61 -5.48 4.42
N HIS A 78 -11.77 -5.21 3.14
CA HIS A 78 -12.36 -6.15 2.18
C HIS A 78 -11.29 -6.74 1.24
N VAL A 79 -11.70 -7.67 0.36
CA VAL A 79 -10.77 -8.38 -0.56
C VAL A 79 -9.93 -7.45 -1.43
N GLY A 80 -10.47 -6.31 -1.88
CA GLY A 80 -9.70 -5.31 -2.65
C GLY A 80 -8.54 -4.72 -1.84
N HIS A 81 -8.79 -4.38 -0.56
CA HIS A 81 -7.73 -3.94 0.35
C HIS A 81 -6.69 -5.04 0.58
N PHE A 82 -7.12 -6.29 0.72
CA PHE A 82 -6.22 -7.42 0.89
C PHE A 82 -5.26 -7.59 -0.31
N MET A 83 -5.74 -7.43 -1.54
CA MET A 83 -4.90 -7.47 -2.74
C MET A 83 -3.82 -6.37 -2.71
N ALA A 84 -4.22 -5.15 -2.33
CA ALA A 84 -3.28 -4.03 -2.18
C ALA A 84 -2.24 -4.29 -1.08
N LEU A 85 -2.64 -4.88 0.05
CA LEU A 85 -1.73 -5.27 1.13
C LEU A 85 -0.77 -6.39 0.70
N CYS A 86 -1.20 -7.34 -0.12
CA CYS A 86 -0.33 -8.37 -0.67
C CYS A 86 0.77 -7.76 -1.54
N LEU A 87 0.43 -6.80 -2.41
CA LEU A 87 1.42 -6.05 -3.19
C LEU A 87 2.38 -5.26 -2.28
N MET A 88 1.82 -4.52 -1.31
CA MET A 88 2.60 -3.76 -0.34
C MET A 88 3.60 -4.65 0.41
N LYS A 89 3.15 -5.82 0.88
CA LYS A 89 4.01 -6.78 1.58
C LYS A 89 5.12 -7.33 0.70
N ARG A 90 4.84 -7.66 -0.57
CA ARG A 90 5.88 -8.13 -1.51
C ARG A 90 6.97 -7.09 -1.72
N LEU A 91 6.58 -5.85 -1.97
CA LEU A 91 7.53 -4.75 -2.12
C LEU A 91 8.31 -4.48 -0.82
N GLN A 92 7.66 -4.57 0.35
CA GLN A 92 8.34 -4.47 1.65
C GLN A 92 9.38 -5.57 1.84
N MET A 93 9.04 -6.81 1.49
CA MET A 93 9.97 -7.95 1.58
C MET A 93 11.17 -7.81 0.64
N ALA A 94 11.01 -7.07 -0.46
CA ALA A 94 12.10 -6.71 -1.38
C ALA A 94 12.93 -5.50 -0.88
N GLY A 95 12.67 -4.97 0.33
CA GLY A 95 13.43 -3.89 0.96
C GLY A 95 12.87 -2.50 0.75
N ASN A 96 11.77 -2.36 0.00
CA ASN A 96 11.13 -1.06 -0.24
C ASN A 96 10.35 -0.59 0.99
N LYS A 97 10.08 0.72 1.07
CA LYS A 97 9.44 1.37 2.22
C LYS A 97 8.00 1.77 1.89
N PRO A 98 7.01 0.97 2.28
CA PRO A 98 5.61 1.30 2.04
C PRO A 98 5.06 2.33 3.02
N ILE A 99 4.14 3.15 2.51
CA ILE A 99 3.32 4.06 3.29
C ILE A 99 1.86 3.64 3.09
N ALA A 100 1.17 3.24 4.15
CA ALA A 100 -0.27 3.05 4.13
C ALA A 100 -0.93 4.42 4.36
N LEU A 101 -1.56 4.96 3.32
CA LEU A 101 -2.22 6.26 3.37
C LEU A 101 -3.71 6.06 3.67
N LEU A 102 -4.15 6.45 4.87
CA LEU A 102 -5.56 6.42 5.24
C LEU A 102 -6.28 7.69 4.75
N GLY A 103 -7.42 7.50 4.12
CA GLY A 103 -8.27 8.57 3.58
C GLY A 103 -9.20 9.20 4.62
N GLY A 104 -8.71 9.54 5.82
CA GLY A 104 -9.54 10.12 6.87
C GLY A 104 -10.14 11.47 6.51
N GLY A 105 -9.36 12.36 5.91
CA GLY A 105 -9.84 13.67 5.45
C GLY A 105 -10.71 13.56 4.19
N THR A 106 -10.30 12.79 3.20
CA THR A 106 -11.08 12.56 1.98
C THR A 106 -12.38 11.79 2.24
N GLY A 107 -12.40 10.93 3.24
CA GLY A 107 -13.61 10.21 3.69
C GLY A 107 -14.73 11.13 4.18
N MET A 108 -14.39 12.33 4.66
CA MET A 108 -15.38 13.34 5.08
C MET A 108 -16.10 14.00 3.89
N VAL A 109 -15.48 14.00 2.71
CA VAL A 109 -16.06 14.62 1.51
C VAL A 109 -17.11 13.72 0.86
N GLY A 110 -17.07 12.41 1.13
CA GLY A 110 -18.05 11.46 0.58
C GLY A 110 -17.91 11.27 -0.92
N ASP A 111 -16.73 10.81 -1.37
CA ASP A 111 -16.47 10.56 -2.79
C ASP A 111 -17.51 9.58 -3.38
N PRO A 112 -18.30 10.01 -4.41
CA PRO A 112 -19.29 9.17 -5.06
C PRO A 112 -18.68 8.19 -6.09
N SER A 113 -17.34 8.03 -6.14
CA SER A 113 -16.68 7.25 -7.18
C SER A 113 -17.29 5.86 -7.35
N GLY A 114 -17.89 5.63 -8.53
CA GLY A 114 -18.44 4.36 -8.95
C GLY A 114 -19.87 4.03 -8.52
N ARG A 115 -20.65 4.98 -7.94
CA ARG A 115 -22.07 4.79 -7.61
C ARG A 115 -22.90 6.04 -7.97
N THR A 116 -24.15 5.80 -8.37
CA THR A 116 -25.14 6.85 -8.68
C THR A 116 -25.77 7.48 -7.44
N ASP A 117 -25.66 6.83 -6.28
CA ASP A 117 -26.23 7.29 -5.03
C ASP A 117 -25.16 7.89 -4.13
N SER A 118 -25.44 9.07 -3.57
CA SER A 118 -24.58 9.70 -2.58
C SER A 118 -24.45 8.81 -1.34
N ARG A 119 -23.22 8.46 -0.97
CA ARG A 119 -22.97 7.77 0.31
C ARG A 119 -23.40 8.68 1.45
N PRO A 120 -24.06 8.16 2.51
CA PRO A 120 -24.29 8.93 3.71
C PRO A 120 -22.95 9.45 4.24
N MET A 121 -22.88 10.75 4.51
CA MET A 121 -21.69 11.37 5.08
C MET A 121 -21.41 10.74 6.45
N MET A 122 -20.23 10.17 6.61
CA MET A 122 -19.78 9.62 7.88
C MET A 122 -19.35 10.76 8.80
N THR A 123 -19.61 10.62 10.11
CA THR A 123 -19.09 11.58 11.08
C THR A 123 -17.58 11.40 11.27
N PRO A 124 -16.85 12.46 11.72
CA PRO A 124 -15.41 12.36 12.00
C PRO A 124 -15.06 11.21 12.95
N GLU A 125 -15.92 10.95 13.96
CA GLU A 125 -15.72 9.89 14.95
C GLU A 125 -15.80 8.50 14.32
N VAL A 126 -16.75 8.29 13.38
CA VAL A 126 -16.89 7.03 12.65
C VAL A 126 -15.67 6.81 11.74
N ILE A 127 -15.22 7.86 11.05
CA ILE A 127 -14.04 7.79 10.18
C ILE A 127 -12.79 7.45 11.01
N GLN A 128 -12.60 8.11 12.17
CA GLN A 128 -11.48 7.83 13.04
C GLN A 128 -11.51 6.39 13.57
N HIS A 129 -12.67 5.92 14.00
CA HIS A 129 -12.85 4.53 14.41
C HIS A 129 -12.45 3.54 13.29
N ASN A 130 -12.90 3.78 12.07
CA ASN A 130 -12.57 2.95 10.92
C ASN A 130 -11.05 2.99 10.60
N CYS A 131 -10.41 4.16 10.71
CA CYS A 131 -8.96 4.29 10.56
C CYS A 131 -8.20 3.44 11.59
N ASP A 132 -8.63 3.46 12.85
CA ASP A 132 -8.03 2.67 13.94
C ASP A 132 -8.20 1.16 13.68
N CYS A 133 -9.38 0.76 13.21
CA CYS A 133 -9.66 -0.61 12.80
C CYS A 133 -8.76 -1.06 11.63
N PHE A 134 -8.59 -0.21 10.62
CA PHE A 134 -7.71 -0.49 9.48
C PHE A 134 -6.26 -0.63 9.92
N GLN A 135 -5.75 0.28 10.73
CA GLN A 135 -4.39 0.21 11.27
C GLN A 135 -4.15 -1.11 12.01
N LYS A 136 -5.07 -1.52 12.88
CA LYS A 136 -5.00 -2.78 13.62
C LYS A 136 -4.99 -4.00 12.70
N GLN A 137 -5.80 -4.00 11.66
CA GLN A 137 -5.88 -5.11 10.70
C GLN A 137 -4.65 -5.16 9.79
N MET A 138 -4.19 -4.01 9.27
CA MET A 138 -3.00 -3.90 8.41
C MET A 138 -1.73 -4.34 9.14
N SER A 139 -1.62 -4.10 10.44
CA SER A 139 -0.47 -4.49 11.25
C SER A 139 -0.26 -6.01 11.34
N ARG A 140 -1.25 -6.80 10.94
CA ARG A 140 -1.10 -8.27 10.81
C ARG A 140 -0.35 -8.69 9.55
N PHE A 141 -0.30 -7.82 8.53
CA PHE A 141 0.31 -8.11 7.23
C PHE A 141 1.59 -7.31 7.00
N ILE A 142 1.59 -6.04 7.37
CA ILE A 142 2.67 -5.09 7.11
C ILE A 142 3.43 -4.82 8.40
N GLU A 143 4.75 -4.80 8.31
CA GLU A 143 5.62 -4.46 9.42
C GLU A 143 5.80 -2.94 9.48
N PHE A 144 5.14 -2.29 10.43
CA PHE A 144 5.26 -0.86 10.69
C PHE A 144 6.37 -0.57 11.69
N GLY A 145 6.98 0.61 11.60
CA GLY A 145 8.00 1.09 12.53
C GLY A 145 9.11 1.88 11.85
N GLU A 146 10.11 2.28 12.62
CA GLU A 146 11.25 3.03 12.13
C GLU A 146 12.03 2.23 11.07
N GLY A 147 12.31 2.86 9.94
CA GLY A 147 12.98 2.20 8.80
C GLY A 147 12.14 1.17 8.04
N LYS A 148 10.90 0.88 8.48
CA LYS A 148 9.95 -0.04 7.87
C LYS A 148 8.81 0.72 7.19
N ALA A 149 7.59 0.18 7.25
CA ALA A 149 6.40 0.85 6.76
C ALA A 149 5.93 1.96 7.71
N ARG A 150 5.20 2.94 7.15
CA ARG A 150 4.53 4.01 7.91
C ARG A 150 3.03 3.98 7.63
N ILE A 151 2.24 4.38 8.61
CA ILE A 151 0.84 4.75 8.44
C ILE A 151 0.75 6.26 8.49
N VAL A 152 0.00 6.86 7.58
CA VAL A 152 -0.27 8.31 7.51
C VAL A 152 -1.76 8.50 7.26
N ASN A 153 -2.36 9.48 7.91
CA ASN A 153 -3.74 9.86 7.67
C ASN A 153 -3.76 11.21 6.92
N ASN A 154 -4.45 11.28 5.80
CA ASN A 154 -4.51 12.54 5.05
C ASN A 154 -5.33 13.63 5.78
N ALA A 155 -6.12 13.28 6.80
CA ALA A 155 -6.75 14.24 7.68
C ALA A 155 -5.74 15.16 8.38
N ASP A 156 -4.53 14.67 8.70
CA ASP A 156 -3.48 15.40 9.41
C ASP A 156 -3.04 16.69 8.70
N TRP A 157 -3.24 16.78 7.38
CA TRP A 157 -2.90 17.98 6.61
C TRP A 157 -4.06 18.57 5.82
N LEU A 158 -5.10 17.78 5.49
CA LEU A 158 -6.22 18.29 4.70
C LEU A 158 -7.18 19.14 5.54
N LEU A 159 -7.35 18.82 6.81
CA LEU A 159 -8.30 19.54 7.68
C LEU A 159 -7.81 20.95 8.05
N ASP A 160 -6.49 21.16 8.06
CA ASP A 160 -5.87 22.45 8.36
C ASP A 160 -5.74 23.36 7.12
N LEU A 161 -6.13 22.86 5.93
CA LEU A 161 -6.01 23.64 4.70
C LEU A 161 -7.00 24.80 4.68
N ASN A 162 -6.47 26.02 4.53
CA ASN A 162 -7.29 27.17 4.22
C ASN A 162 -7.70 27.12 2.74
N TYR A 163 -9.00 27.08 2.48
CA TYR A 163 -9.57 26.99 1.13
C TYR A 163 -9.08 28.09 0.16
N VAL A 164 -9.01 29.33 0.64
CA VAL A 164 -8.58 30.48 -0.20
C VAL A 164 -7.11 30.36 -0.56
N ASN A 165 -6.25 29.97 0.40
CA ASN A 165 -4.83 29.74 0.15
C ASN A 165 -4.61 28.58 -0.81
N LEU A 166 -5.34 27.47 -0.63
CA LEU A 166 -5.30 26.33 -1.55
C LEU A 166 -5.66 26.74 -2.99
N LEU A 167 -6.77 27.46 -3.17
CA LEU A 167 -7.17 27.97 -4.49
C LEU A 167 -6.13 28.94 -5.10
N ARG A 168 -5.49 29.76 -4.28
CA ARG A 168 -4.47 30.70 -4.73
C ARG A 168 -3.20 29.97 -5.19
N GLU A 169 -2.74 28.99 -4.47
CA GLU A 169 -1.50 28.26 -4.73
C GLU A 169 -1.66 27.20 -5.84
N VAL A 170 -2.69 26.37 -5.73
CA VAL A 170 -2.92 25.26 -6.66
C VAL A 170 -3.68 25.73 -7.92
N GLY A 171 -4.60 26.67 -7.79
CA GLY A 171 -5.41 27.18 -8.90
C GLY A 171 -4.60 27.87 -9.99
N THR A 172 -3.44 28.43 -9.69
CA THR A 172 -2.52 28.98 -10.70
C THR A 172 -1.90 27.89 -11.57
N GLY A 173 -1.60 26.72 -11.01
CA GLY A 173 -1.07 25.56 -11.74
C GLY A 173 -2.08 24.97 -12.72
N PHE A 174 -3.36 24.89 -12.36
CA PHE A 174 -4.41 24.39 -13.25
C PHE A 174 -4.67 25.29 -14.46
N ARG A 175 -4.43 26.60 -14.36
CA ARG A 175 -4.56 27.51 -15.52
C ARG A 175 -3.46 27.27 -16.57
N GLN A 176 -2.30 26.77 -16.19
CA GLN A 176 -1.21 26.48 -17.12
C GLN A 176 -1.46 25.17 -17.89
N LEU A 177 -2.06 24.16 -17.26
CA LEU A 177 -2.37 22.89 -17.90
C LEU A 177 -3.49 22.99 -18.97
N ASN A 178 -4.41 23.95 -18.83
CA ASN A 178 -5.49 24.16 -19.80
C ASN A 178 -5.11 25.09 -20.96
N ARG A 179 -3.85 25.53 -21.07
CA ARG A 179 -3.35 26.39 -22.18
C ARG A 179 -2.40 25.67 -23.13
N ALA A 180 -2.16 24.38 -22.91
CA ALA A 180 -1.41 23.49 -23.79
C ALA A 180 -2.38 22.54 -24.53
#